data_47683b7979f02de7e3f393a00dab845c
#
_entry.id   47683b7979f02de7e3f393a00dab845c
#
_cell.length_a   1.000
_cell.length_b   1.000
_cell.length_c   1.000
_cell.angle_alpha   90.00
_cell.angle_beta   90.00
_cell.angle_gamma   90.00
#
_symmetry.space_group_name_H-M   'P 1'
#
loop_
_entity.id
_entity.type
_entity.pdbx_description
1 polymer ?
#
loop_
_entity_poly.entity_id
_entity_poly.type
_entity_poly.pdbx_seq_one_letter_code
_entity_poly.pdbx_strand_id
1 'polypeptide(L)'
;MTKRTTAAVAVALAGALFVAAFTAPASAQCGGASWYALYSQTASGEPMNPAELTAAHRTLPFGTKLKVTNQKNGKTVIVRINDRGPFIKGRVIDLSKAAANRLGFVSSGVTNICMAKA
;
A
#
# COMPACT_ATOMS: atom_id res chain seq x y z
N MET A 1 -27.01 43.70 21.55
CA MET A 1 -26.75 43.25 21.44
C MET A 1 -26.39 42.18 21.48
N THR A 2 -25.83 41.79 21.45
CA THR A 2 -25.53 40.90 21.48
C THR A 2 -25.59 39.82 21.03
N LYS A 3 -25.84 39.47 20.64
CA LYS A 3 -26.11 38.53 20.13
C LYS A 3 -25.43 38.06 19.23
N ARG A 4 -24.94 38.47 18.63
CA ARG A 4 -24.40 38.15 17.58
C ARG A 4 -23.33 37.26 17.69
N THR A 5 -22.64 37.14 18.41
CA THR A 5 -21.49 36.38 18.50
C THR A 5 -21.71 34.93 18.44
N THR A 6 -22.75 34.49 18.87
CA THR A 6 -22.99 33.08 18.90
C THR A 6 -22.99 32.45 17.54
N ALA A 7 -23.42 33.16 16.58
CA ALA A 7 -23.50 32.59 15.27
C ALA A 7 -22.12 32.22 14.71
N ALA A 8 -21.17 33.01 15.04
CA ALA A 8 -19.85 32.77 14.51
C ALA A 8 -19.27 31.47 15.02
N VAL A 9 -19.57 31.14 16.21
CA VAL A 9 -19.04 29.92 16.79
C VAL A 9 -19.51 28.69 16.08
N ALA A 10 -20.73 28.66 15.70
CA ALA A 10 -21.28 27.52 15.04
C ALA A 10 -20.56 27.22 13.74
N VAL A 11 -20.19 28.24 13.06
CA VAL A 11 -19.52 28.05 11.79
C VAL A 11 -18.16 27.39 11.95
N ALA A 12 -17.46 27.76 12.97
CA ALA A 12 -16.16 27.20 13.18
C ALA A 12 -16.22 25.68 13.36
N LEU A 13 -17.23 25.21 14.02
CA LEU A 13 -17.35 23.78 14.24
C LEU A 13 -17.56 23.03 12.94
N ALA A 14 -18.31 23.58 12.05
CA ALA A 14 -18.56 22.93 10.79
C ALA A 14 -17.28 22.76 10.00
N GLY A 15 -16.41 23.73 10.06
CA GLY A 15 -15.15 23.62 9.37
C GLY A 15 -14.27 22.51 9.90
N ALA A 16 -14.30 22.28 11.18
CA ALA A 16 -13.50 21.23 11.75
C ALA A 16 -13.93 19.85 11.24
N LEU A 17 -15.20 19.66 11.04
CA LEU A 17 -15.66 18.37 10.53
C LEU A 17 -15.17 18.08 9.14
N PHE A 18 -15.06 19.08 8.32
CA PHE A 18 -14.55 18.88 7.01
C PHE A 18 -13.16 18.31 7.00
N VAL A 19 -12.30 18.82 7.83
CA VAL A 19 -10.93 18.37 7.87
C VAL A 19 -10.86 16.88 8.15
N ALA A 20 -11.65 16.41 9.06
CA ALA A 20 -11.64 15.00 9.42
C ALA A 20 -12.02 14.12 8.25
N ALA A 21 -12.88 14.60 7.36
CA ALA A 21 -13.37 13.80 6.27
C ALA A 21 -12.30 13.48 5.22
N PHE A 22 -11.22 14.25 5.19
CA PHE A 22 -10.19 14.06 4.18
C PHE A 22 -8.93 13.39 4.70
N THR A 23 -8.99 12.80 5.87
CA THR A 23 -7.83 12.17 6.45
C THR A 23 -7.57 10.84 5.77
N ALA A 24 -6.37 10.66 5.26
CA ALA A 24 -5.96 9.38 4.69
C ALA A 24 -5.68 8.38 5.80
N PRO A 25 -5.79 7.06 5.53
CA PRO A 25 -5.40 6.06 6.51
C PRO A 25 -3.95 6.25 6.93
N ALA A 26 -3.71 6.24 8.22
CA ALA A 26 -2.37 6.47 8.73
C ALA A 26 -1.38 5.40 8.30
N SER A 27 -1.85 4.20 7.97
CA SER A 27 -1.00 3.09 7.58
C SER A 27 -0.68 3.06 6.09
N ALA A 28 -1.21 3.99 5.30
CA ALA A 28 -0.96 4.00 3.87
C ALA A 28 0.50 4.35 3.59
N GLN A 29 1.11 3.62 2.66
CA GLN A 29 2.47 3.87 2.21
C GLN A 29 2.49 3.79 0.69
N CYS A 30 3.14 4.76 0.06
CA CYS A 30 3.25 4.79 -1.40
C CYS A 30 4.70 4.78 -1.82
N GLY A 31 4.97 4.27 -3.01
CA GLY A 31 6.32 4.24 -3.55
C GLY A 31 6.43 3.30 -4.72
N GLY A 32 7.66 3.04 -5.14
CA GLY A 32 7.93 2.16 -6.25
C GLY A 32 7.76 0.71 -5.91
N ALA A 33 7.32 -0.07 -6.89
CA ALA A 33 7.18 -1.51 -6.80
C ALA A 33 7.82 -2.17 -8.01
N SER A 34 8.35 -3.38 -7.80
CA SER A 34 8.77 -4.26 -8.87
C SER A 34 8.25 -5.66 -8.55
N TRP A 35 8.55 -6.63 -9.42
CA TRP A 35 8.17 -8.01 -9.16
C TRP A 35 9.36 -8.94 -9.38
N TYR A 36 9.28 -10.10 -8.78
CA TYR A 36 10.31 -11.12 -8.94
C TYR A 36 9.67 -12.51 -9.00
N ALA A 37 10.39 -13.44 -9.60
CA ALA A 37 9.89 -14.80 -9.83
C ALA A 37 11.01 -15.80 -9.63
N LEU A 38 11.45 -15.94 -8.38
CA LEU A 38 12.48 -16.89 -7.99
C LEU A 38 11.83 -18.06 -7.27
N TYR A 39 12.46 -19.21 -7.33
CA TYR A 39 12.01 -20.38 -6.60
C TYR A 39 12.87 -20.69 -5.39
N SER A 40 13.61 -19.68 -4.93
CA SER A 40 14.46 -19.80 -3.76
C SER A 40 13.65 -19.65 -2.47
N GLN A 41 14.27 -19.96 -1.36
CA GLN A 41 13.67 -19.79 -0.05
C GLN A 41 13.57 -18.30 0.29
N THR A 42 12.42 -17.89 0.83
CA THR A 42 12.21 -16.51 1.28
C THR A 42 12.72 -16.34 2.71
N ALA A 43 12.76 -15.09 3.17
CA ALA A 43 13.21 -14.77 4.51
C ALA A 43 12.31 -15.38 5.59
N SER A 44 11.04 -15.64 5.28
CA SER A 44 10.14 -16.31 6.22
C SER A 44 10.44 -17.81 6.36
N GLY A 45 11.24 -18.37 5.47
CA GLY A 45 11.52 -19.80 5.45
C GLY A 45 10.67 -20.59 4.47
N GLU A 46 9.60 -20.00 3.93
CA GLU A 46 8.82 -20.70 2.92
C GLU A 46 9.44 -20.51 1.54
N PRO A 47 9.29 -21.47 0.62
CA PRO A 47 9.77 -21.30 -0.74
C PRO A 47 8.98 -20.19 -1.45
N MET A 48 9.67 -19.44 -2.29
CA MET A 48 8.99 -18.47 -3.13
C MET A 48 8.21 -19.20 -4.23
N ASN A 49 6.94 -18.87 -4.36
CA ASN A 49 6.09 -19.40 -5.43
C ASN A 49 5.52 -18.22 -6.23
N PRO A 50 6.00 -18.00 -7.46
CA PRO A 50 5.54 -16.86 -8.26
C PRO A 50 4.05 -16.86 -8.58
N ALA A 51 3.38 -18.00 -8.45
CA ALA A 51 1.95 -18.12 -8.71
C ALA A 51 1.09 -17.69 -7.52
N GLU A 52 1.67 -17.51 -6.36
CA GLU A 52 0.95 -17.05 -5.17
C GLU A 52 0.98 -15.53 -5.06
N LEU A 53 0.02 -14.98 -4.31
CA LEU A 53 -0.06 -13.53 -4.10
C LEU A 53 0.72 -13.15 -2.86
N THR A 54 2.02 -12.96 -3.02
CA THR A 54 2.94 -12.65 -1.94
C THR A 54 3.84 -11.47 -2.29
N ALA A 55 4.54 -10.95 -1.29
CA ALA A 55 5.42 -9.82 -1.48
C ALA A 55 6.51 -9.78 -0.43
N ALA A 56 7.58 -9.04 -0.77
CA ALA A 56 8.66 -8.69 0.13
C ALA A 56 8.46 -7.27 0.63
N HIS A 57 8.64 -7.06 1.93
CA HIS A 57 8.61 -5.75 2.56
C HIS A 57 9.71 -5.69 3.61
N ARG A 58 10.27 -4.49 3.83
CA ARG A 58 11.45 -4.36 4.70
C ARG A 58 11.16 -4.68 6.16
N THR A 59 10.00 -4.32 6.66
CA THR A 59 9.76 -4.33 8.11
C THR A 59 8.46 -4.96 8.55
N LEU A 60 7.45 -5.03 7.70
CA LEU A 60 6.16 -5.59 8.13
C LEU A 60 6.31 -7.05 8.51
N PRO A 61 5.60 -7.50 9.56
CA PRO A 61 5.69 -8.91 9.98
C PRO A 61 5.27 -9.86 8.88
N PHE A 62 5.91 -11.03 8.83
CA PHE A 62 5.48 -12.07 7.91
C PHE A 62 4.03 -12.46 8.21
N GLY A 63 3.27 -12.70 7.15
CA GLY A 63 1.85 -12.98 7.28
C GLY A 63 0.96 -11.75 7.19
N THR A 64 1.53 -10.54 7.25
CA THR A 64 0.75 -9.32 7.09
C THR A 64 0.12 -9.29 5.71
N LYS A 65 -1.16 -8.96 5.65
CA LYS A 65 -1.87 -8.80 4.38
C LYS A 65 -1.99 -7.33 4.04
N LEU A 66 -1.64 -7.00 2.82
CA LEU A 66 -1.69 -5.63 2.31
C LEU A 66 -2.58 -5.56 1.08
N LYS A 67 -3.37 -4.51 1.02
CA LYS A 67 -4.06 -4.14 -0.21
C LYS A 67 -3.15 -3.19 -0.96
N VAL A 68 -2.75 -3.61 -2.15
CA VAL A 68 -1.83 -2.84 -3.01
C VAL A 68 -2.61 -2.30 -4.18
N THR A 69 -2.47 -1.02 -4.45
CA THR A 69 -3.14 -0.34 -5.55
C THR A 69 -2.11 0.20 -6.53
N ASN A 70 -2.23 -0.16 -7.79
CA ASN A 70 -1.37 0.38 -8.84
C ASN A 70 -1.88 1.77 -9.22
N GLN A 71 -1.04 2.78 -8.99
CA GLN A 71 -1.41 4.17 -9.20
C GLN A 71 -1.66 4.52 -10.66
N LYS A 72 -1.11 3.74 -11.58
CA LYS A 72 -1.27 4.03 -13.01
C LYS A 72 -2.61 3.61 -13.58
N ASN A 73 -3.20 2.57 -13.02
CA ASN A 73 -4.44 2.02 -13.59
C ASN A 73 -5.54 1.76 -12.56
N GLY A 74 -5.27 1.97 -11.27
CA GLY A 74 -6.26 1.79 -10.21
C GLY A 74 -6.53 0.34 -9.82
N LYS A 75 -5.85 -0.63 -10.44
CA LYS A 75 -6.06 -2.04 -10.08
C LYS A 75 -5.52 -2.33 -8.71
N THR A 76 -6.15 -3.27 -8.01
CA THR A 76 -5.78 -3.64 -6.64
C THR A 76 -5.61 -5.13 -6.51
N VAL A 77 -4.80 -5.52 -5.52
CA VAL A 77 -4.62 -6.92 -5.15
C VAL A 77 -4.27 -6.99 -3.67
N ILE A 78 -4.66 -8.08 -3.02
CA ILE A 78 -4.24 -8.34 -1.65
C ILE A 78 -3.10 -9.34 -1.69
N VAL A 79 -1.99 -9.01 -1.02
CA VAL A 79 -0.81 -9.86 -0.94
C VAL A 79 -0.45 -10.15 0.50
N ARG A 80 0.28 -11.24 0.71
CA ARG A 80 0.79 -11.64 2.02
C ARG A 80 2.30 -11.44 2.05
N ILE A 81 2.80 -10.78 3.08
CA ILE A 81 4.22 -10.55 3.24
C ILE A 81 4.90 -11.83 3.70
N ASN A 82 5.91 -12.29 2.96
CA ASN A 82 6.67 -13.49 3.30
C ASN A 82 8.17 -13.34 3.08
N ASP A 83 8.63 -12.16 2.69
CA ASP A 83 10.04 -11.97 2.40
C ASP A 83 10.50 -10.58 2.83
N ARG A 84 11.80 -10.32 2.79
CA ARG A 84 12.41 -9.05 3.13
C ARG A 84 13.00 -8.37 1.92
N GLY A 85 12.94 -7.07 1.92
CA GLY A 85 13.31 -6.18 0.83
C GLY A 85 12.11 -5.40 0.34
N PRO A 86 12.29 -4.64 -0.71
CA PRO A 86 13.53 -4.35 -1.44
C PRO A 86 14.43 -3.39 -0.68
N PHE A 87 15.73 -3.45 -0.98
CA PHE A 87 16.72 -2.58 -0.35
C PHE A 87 17.26 -1.56 -1.36
N ILE A 88 16.41 -1.15 -2.28
CA ILE A 88 16.72 -0.17 -3.31
C ILE A 88 15.94 1.09 -3.02
N LYS A 89 16.62 2.23 -3.08
CA LYS A 89 16.02 3.51 -2.79
C LYS A 89 14.83 3.77 -3.73
N GLY A 90 13.73 4.23 -3.16
CA GLY A 90 12.52 4.54 -3.91
C GLY A 90 11.59 3.35 -4.11
N ARG A 91 12.04 2.12 -3.86
CA ARG A 91 11.17 0.94 -3.91
C ARG A 91 10.75 0.53 -2.51
N VAL A 92 9.46 0.28 -2.35
CA VAL A 92 8.89 -0.04 -1.04
C VAL A 92 8.35 -1.46 -0.96
N ILE A 93 8.15 -2.11 -2.09
CA ILE A 93 7.61 -3.47 -2.12
C ILE A 93 8.08 -4.19 -3.38
N ASP A 94 8.39 -5.48 -3.26
CA ASP A 94 8.62 -6.36 -4.39
C ASP A 94 7.53 -7.42 -4.39
N LEU A 95 6.82 -7.53 -5.49
CA LEU A 95 5.64 -8.37 -5.60
C LEU A 95 5.96 -9.68 -6.31
N SER A 96 5.18 -10.71 -6.03
CA SER A 96 5.24 -11.93 -6.85
C SER A 96 4.76 -11.63 -8.26
N LYS A 97 5.13 -12.50 -9.21
CA LYS A 97 4.69 -12.34 -10.58
C LYS A 97 3.17 -12.38 -10.69
N ALA A 98 2.51 -13.24 -9.93
CA ALA A 98 1.04 -13.33 -9.93
C ALA A 98 0.42 -12.01 -9.47
N ALA A 99 0.97 -11.38 -8.44
CA ALA A 99 0.48 -10.09 -7.97
C ALA A 99 0.70 -9.01 -9.02
N ALA A 100 1.87 -8.98 -9.64
CA ALA A 100 2.16 -8.02 -10.70
C ALA A 100 1.22 -8.19 -11.89
N ASN A 101 0.87 -9.43 -12.20
CA ASN A 101 -0.07 -9.72 -13.27
C ASN A 101 -1.46 -9.16 -12.93
N ARG A 102 -1.92 -9.35 -11.70
CA ARG A 102 -3.20 -8.78 -11.25
C ARG A 102 -3.19 -7.26 -11.31
N LEU A 103 -2.06 -6.64 -11.05
CA LEU A 103 -1.91 -5.19 -11.08
C LEU A 103 -1.59 -4.65 -12.47
N GLY A 104 -1.32 -5.52 -13.43
CA GLY A 104 -1.12 -5.12 -14.82
C GLY A 104 0.23 -4.51 -15.12
N PHE A 105 1.31 -4.86 -14.40
CA PHE A 105 2.62 -4.27 -14.69
C PHE A 105 3.75 -5.30 -14.92
N VAL A 106 3.40 -6.53 -15.29
CA VAL A 106 4.43 -7.53 -15.58
C VAL A 106 5.36 -7.06 -16.71
N SER A 107 4.79 -6.50 -17.77
CA SER A 107 5.60 -6.06 -18.91
C SER A 107 6.51 -4.90 -18.59
N SER A 108 6.02 -3.91 -17.87
CA SER A 108 6.84 -2.75 -17.50
C SER A 108 7.86 -3.08 -16.41
N GLY A 109 7.60 -4.10 -15.61
CA GLY A 109 8.52 -4.53 -14.56
C GLY A 109 8.48 -3.70 -13.30
N VAL A 110 8.08 -2.44 -13.40
CA VAL A 110 8.00 -1.50 -12.28
C VAL A 110 6.78 -0.63 -12.42
N THR A 111 6.29 -0.14 -11.29
CA THR A 111 5.19 0.83 -11.26
C THR A 111 5.20 1.56 -9.92
N ASN A 112 4.32 2.53 -9.77
CA ASN A 112 4.11 3.19 -8.48
C ASN A 112 2.83 2.67 -7.86
N ILE A 113 2.89 2.35 -6.58
CA ILE A 113 1.76 1.80 -5.84
C ILE A 113 1.55 2.56 -4.55
N CYS A 114 0.35 2.41 -4.01
CA CYS A 114 0.09 2.70 -2.60
C CYS A 114 -0.43 1.43 -1.96
N MET A 115 -0.11 1.24 -0.69
CA MET A 115 -0.51 0.04 0.03
C MET A 115 -0.99 0.39 1.43
N ALA A 116 -1.92 -0.40 1.93
CA ALA A 116 -2.45 -0.29 3.28
C ALA A 116 -2.78 -1.68 3.79
N LYS A 117 -2.87 -1.85 5.09
CA LYS A 117 -3.26 -3.15 5.65
C LYS A 117 -4.65 -3.52 5.18
N ALA A 118 -4.78 -4.77 4.79
CA ALA A 118 -6.05 -5.30 4.32
C ALA A 118 -6.92 -5.76 5.50
#